data_04c6b40989677cac3a82e5be7d95aff0
#
_entry.id   04c6b40989677cac3a82e5be7d95aff0
#
_cell.length_a   1.000
_cell.length_b   1.000
_cell.length_c   1.000
_cell.angle_alpha   90.00
_cell.angle_beta   90.00
_cell.angle_gamma   90.00
#
_symmetry.space_group_name_H-M   'P 1'
#
loop_
_entity.id
_entity.type
_entity.pdbx_description
1 polymer ?
#
loop_
_entity_poly.entity_id
_entity_poly.type
_entity_poly.pdbx_seq_one_letter_code
_entity_poly.pdbx_strand_id
1 'polypeptide(L)'
;AEEANEQLEELFSFLTEQDGISRMKPISLEDLLQREPVRSDIKSVRAFIEGKTVLVTGAGGSIGSELCRQLIKYNPANLVLFERYENSLFQIDLELNRLVADGERKNFTAVIGDVLDTVNLEYVFSQHKPNIIFHAAAHKHVPLLEQNPLEAVKKKIFNKKNVIEV
;
A
#
# COMPACT_ATOMS: atom_id res chain seq x y z
N ALA A 1 32.64 -0.44 48.98
CA ALA A 1 31.46 -0.83 48.14
C ALA A 1 30.43 0.29 48.09
N GLU A 2 30.19 1.03 49.20
CA GLU A 2 29.27 2.18 49.21
C GLU A 2 29.82 3.38 48.41
N GLU A 3 31.11 3.72 48.56
CA GLU A 3 31.73 4.80 47.77
C GLU A 3 31.73 4.57 46.27
N ALA A 4 31.83 3.32 45.81
CA ALA A 4 31.78 3.00 44.40
C ALA A 4 30.36 3.11 43.82
N ASN A 5 29.34 2.90 44.65
CA ASN A 5 27.94 3.02 44.24
C ASN A 5 27.52 4.51 44.19
N GLU A 6 28.01 5.31 45.11
CA GLU A 6 27.80 6.76 45.14
C GLU A 6 28.44 7.46 43.91
N GLN A 7 29.65 7.05 43.53
CA GLN A 7 30.32 7.56 42.33
C GLN A 7 29.63 7.12 41.04
N LEU A 8 29.01 5.94 41.01
CA LEU A 8 28.22 5.47 39.87
C LEU A 8 26.90 6.25 39.76
N GLU A 9 26.25 6.56 40.88
CA GLU A 9 25.03 7.37 40.87
C GLU A 9 25.31 8.82 40.47
N GLU A 10 26.42 9.42 40.96
CA GLU A 10 26.84 10.75 40.50
C GLU A 10 27.18 10.77 39.00
N LEU A 11 27.85 9.73 38.49
CA LEU A 11 28.16 9.62 37.07
C LEU A 11 26.90 9.43 36.21
N PHE A 12 25.96 8.64 36.69
CA PHE A 12 24.66 8.49 36.03
C PHE A 12 23.84 9.77 36.09
N SER A 13 23.81 10.49 37.18
CA SER A 13 23.17 11.79 37.32
C SER A 13 23.82 12.81 36.38
N PHE A 14 25.14 12.87 36.32
CA PHE A 14 25.88 13.75 35.43
C PHE A 14 25.65 13.42 33.94
N LEU A 15 25.52 12.15 33.60
CA LEU A 15 25.22 11.71 32.24
C LEU A 15 23.75 11.97 31.84
N THR A 16 22.84 11.98 32.82
CA THR A 16 21.41 12.29 32.59
C THR A 16 21.12 13.79 32.64
N GLU A 17 21.88 14.57 33.40
CA GLU A 17 21.80 16.04 33.47
C GLU A 17 22.53 16.76 32.33
N GLN A 18 23.53 16.16 31.72
CA GLN A 18 24.10 16.66 30.48
C GLN A 18 23.17 16.33 29.30
N ASP A 19 22.20 17.12 29.16
CA ASP A 19 21.39 17.62 28.01
C ASP A 19 21.64 17.09 26.59
N GLY A 20 22.37 16.00 26.40
CA GLY A 20 22.69 15.44 25.09
C GLY A 20 21.73 14.31 24.64
N ILE A 21 21.31 13.46 25.56
CA ILE A 21 20.54 12.25 25.20
C ILE A 21 19.01 12.49 25.27
N SER A 22 18.58 13.38 26.18
CA SER A 22 17.17 13.76 26.32
C SER A 22 16.62 14.63 25.19
N ARG A 23 17.47 15.13 24.30
CA ARG A 23 17.10 15.94 23.12
C ARG A 23 17.24 15.22 21.79
N MET A 24 17.51 13.93 21.78
CA MET A 24 17.39 13.16 20.54
C MET A 24 15.92 13.08 20.17
N LYS A 25 15.48 14.04 19.34
CA LYS A 25 14.19 13.97 18.68
C LYS A 25 14.16 12.67 17.88
N PRO A 26 13.14 11.80 18.06
CA PRO A 26 13.06 10.62 17.26
C PRO A 26 13.09 11.05 15.78
N ILE A 27 14.03 10.50 15.02
CA ILE A 27 14.18 10.81 13.59
C ILE A 27 12.89 10.35 12.92
N SER A 28 12.14 11.28 12.37
CA SER A 28 10.95 10.97 11.60
C SER A 28 11.33 10.51 10.19
N LEU A 29 10.43 9.79 9.52
CA LEU A 29 10.62 9.41 8.12
C LEU A 29 10.77 10.66 7.22
N GLU A 30 10.10 11.74 7.57
CA GLU A 30 10.16 13.04 6.91
C GLU A 30 11.56 13.65 6.99
N ASP A 31 12.21 13.56 8.17
CA ASP A 31 13.58 14.04 8.36
C ASP A 31 14.59 13.25 7.51
N LEU A 32 14.37 11.95 7.33
CA LEU A 32 15.22 11.09 6.49
C LEU A 32 15.00 11.33 4.99
N LEU A 33 13.77 11.58 4.57
CA LEU A 33 13.42 11.72 3.15
C LEU A 33 13.62 13.14 2.63
N GLN A 34 13.82 14.13 3.50
CA GLN A 34 13.93 15.56 3.17
C GLN A 34 12.80 16.04 2.24
N ARG A 35 11.60 15.48 2.43
CA ARG A 35 10.41 15.81 1.67
C ARG A 35 9.30 16.20 2.61
N GLU A 36 8.64 17.30 2.33
CA GLU A 36 7.41 17.64 3.02
C GLU A 36 6.33 16.61 2.66
N PRO A 37 5.62 16.06 3.66
CA PRO A 37 4.51 15.15 3.39
C PRO A 37 3.43 15.91 2.60
N VAL A 38 3.00 15.34 1.48
CA VAL A 38 1.85 15.87 0.74
C VAL A 38 0.62 15.69 1.63
N ARG A 39 0.11 16.79 2.16
CA ARG A 39 -1.15 16.81 2.91
C ARG A 39 -2.30 16.67 1.91
N SER A 40 -2.70 15.43 1.63
CA SER A 40 -3.90 15.17 0.85
C SER A 40 -5.11 15.75 1.57
N ASP A 41 -6.00 16.44 0.86
CA ASP A 41 -7.30 16.82 1.41
C ASP A 41 -8.13 15.54 1.61
N ILE A 42 -8.09 15.01 2.83
CA ILE A 42 -8.77 13.78 3.22
C ILE A 42 -10.28 13.85 2.92
N LYS A 43 -10.89 15.04 3.01
CA LYS A 43 -12.33 15.21 2.74
C LYS A 43 -12.62 15.01 1.26
N SER A 44 -11.82 15.59 0.38
CA SER A 44 -11.96 15.43 -1.07
C SER A 44 -11.69 13.99 -1.51
N VAL A 45 -10.68 13.33 -0.94
CA VAL A 45 -10.38 11.92 -1.21
C VAL A 45 -11.54 11.02 -0.75
N ARG A 46 -12.08 11.24 0.45
CA ARG A 46 -13.24 10.50 0.94
C ARG A 46 -14.44 10.67 0.00
N ALA A 47 -14.81 11.90 -0.34
CA ALA A 47 -15.93 12.17 -1.24
C ALA A 47 -15.76 11.54 -2.63
N PHE A 48 -14.52 11.37 -3.08
CA PHE A 48 -14.20 10.73 -4.35
C PHE A 48 -14.36 9.20 -4.30
N ILE A 49 -14.08 8.55 -3.17
CA ILE A 49 -14.04 7.08 -3.01
C ILE A 49 -15.35 6.51 -2.43
N GLU A 50 -15.95 7.20 -1.46
CA GLU A 50 -17.09 6.70 -0.69
C GLU A 50 -18.25 6.26 -1.58
N GLY A 51 -18.76 5.06 -1.31
CA GLY A 51 -19.90 4.47 -2.04
C GLY A 51 -19.60 4.05 -3.47
N LYS A 52 -18.35 4.11 -3.94
CA LYS A 52 -17.96 3.71 -5.30
C LYS A 52 -17.30 2.34 -5.31
N THR A 53 -17.38 1.67 -6.45
CA THR A 53 -16.59 0.47 -6.71
C THR A 53 -15.21 0.88 -7.22
N VAL A 54 -14.19 0.43 -6.52
CA VAL A 54 -12.78 0.76 -6.80
C VAL A 54 -12.04 -0.52 -7.15
N LEU A 55 -11.36 -0.54 -8.28
CA LEU A 55 -10.49 -1.65 -8.71
C LEU A 55 -9.02 -1.27 -8.48
N VAL A 56 -8.26 -2.14 -7.82
CA VAL A 56 -6.81 -2.00 -7.69
C VAL A 56 -6.15 -3.17 -8.39
N THR A 57 -5.43 -2.93 -9.48
CA THR A 57 -4.62 -3.95 -10.14
C THR A 57 -3.22 -4.01 -9.52
N GLY A 58 -2.66 -5.21 -9.41
CA GLY A 58 -1.41 -5.40 -8.66
C GLY A 58 -1.60 -5.22 -7.15
N ALA A 59 -2.77 -5.60 -6.66
CA ALA A 59 -3.20 -5.40 -5.27
C ALA A 59 -2.30 -6.09 -4.23
N GLY A 60 -1.61 -7.16 -4.61
CA GLY A 60 -0.64 -7.86 -3.76
C GLY A 60 0.77 -7.25 -3.77
N GLY A 61 1.06 -6.29 -4.66
CA GLY A 61 2.34 -5.59 -4.73
C GLY A 61 2.52 -4.57 -3.59
N SER A 62 3.75 -4.06 -3.42
CA SER A 62 4.06 -3.08 -2.34
C SER A 62 3.20 -1.81 -2.40
N ILE A 63 2.98 -1.26 -3.61
CA ILE A 63 2.14 -0.07 -3.79
C ILE A 63 0.65 -0.44 -3.75
N GLY A 64 0.25 -1.51 -4.47
CA GLY A 64 -1.15 -1.92 -4.54
C GLY A 64 -1.73 -2.30 -3.19
N SER A 65 -0.98 -3.05 -2.37
CA SER A 65 -1.44 -3.45 -1.03
C SER A 65 -1.61 -2.24 -0.10
N GLU A 66 -0.71 -1.27 -0.16
CA GLU A 66 -0.83 -0.04 0.63
C GLU A 66 -2.02 0.81 0.16
N LEU A 67 -2.23 0.91 -1.15
CA LEU A 67 -3.46 1.54 -1.69
C LEU A 67 -4.70 0.86 -1.14
N CYS A 68 -4.77 -0.47 -1.15
CA CYS A 68 -5.92 -1.21 -0.61
C CYS A 68 -6.16 -0.91 0.88
N ARG A 69 -5.09 -0.87 1.72
CA ARG A 69 -5.19 -0.51 3.14
C ARG A 69 -5.71 0.91 3.37
N GLN A 70 -5.34 1.84 2.51
CA GLN A 70 -5.81 3.22 2.62
C GLN A 70 -7.25 3.37 2.10
N LEU A 71 -7.54 2.78 0.94
CA LEU A 71 -8.84 2.92 0.27
C LEU A 71 -9.99 2.31 1.08
N ILE A 72 -9.77 1.18 1.76
CA ILE A 72 -10.82 0.53 2.57
C ILE A 72 -11.34 1.44 3.68
N LYS A 73 -10.50 2.34 4.22
CA LYS A 73 -10.86 3.30 5.27
C LYS A 73 -11.83 4.38 4.80
N TYR A 74 -11.97 4.57 3.48
CA TYR A 74 -12.89 5.56 2.89
C TYR A 74 -14.24 4.96 2.51
N ASN A 75 -14.56 3.74 2.99
CA ASN A 75 -15.84 3.08 2.83
C ASN A 75 -16.33 3.00 1.36
N PRO A 76 -15.54 2.38 0.46
CA PRO A 76 -16.01 2.12 -0.91
C PRO A 76 -17.21 1.16 -0.88
N ALA A 77 -18.07 1.21 -1.90
CA ALA A 77 -19.15 0.22 -2.05
C ALA A 77 -18.58 -1.20 -2.24
N ASN A 78 -17.49 -1.31 -3.02
CA ASN A 78 -16.68 -2.52 -3.15
C ASN A 78 -15.25 -2.14 -3.56
N LEU A 79 -14.25 -2.74 -2.91
CA LEU A 79 -12.85 -2.64 -3.27
C LEU A 79 -12.42 -3.95 -3.93
N VAL A 80 -12.19 -3.94 -5.25
CA VAL A 80 -11.78 -5.13 -6.00
C VAL A 80 -10.27 -5.21 -6.04
N LEU A 81 -9.72 -6.24 -5.42
CA LEU A 81 -8.29 -6.52 -5.38
C LEU A 81 -7.96 -7.48 -6.52
N PHE A 82 -7.35 -6.97 -7.59
CA PHE A 82 -7.00 -7.77 -8.76
C PHE A 82 -5.49 -8.03 -8.78
N GLU A 83 -5.11 -9.31 -8.66
CA GLU A 83 -3.70 -9.71 -8.56
C GLU A 83 -3.51 -11.08 -9.20
N ARG A 84 -2.39 -11.27 -9.92
CA ARG A 84 -2.06 -12.54 -10.56
C ARG A 84 -1.39 -13.55 -9.62
N TYR A 85 -0.67 -13.06 -8.60
CA TYR A 85 0.01 -13.91 -7.63
C TYR A 85 -0.91 -14.23 -6.45
N GLU A 86 -1.38 -15.47 -6.41
CA GLU A 86 -2.29 -15.97 -5.37
C GLU A 86 -1.80 -15.68 -3.95
N ASN A 87 -0.52 -15.98 -3.66
CA ASN A 87 0.01 -15.82 -2.31
C ASN A 87 -0.01 -14.36 -1.84
N SER A 88 0.36 -13.40 -2.69
CA SER A 88 0.33 -11.99 -2.34
C SER A 88 -1.10 -11.45 -2.22
N LEU A 89 -2.01 -11.94 -3.06
CA LEU A 89 -3.44 -11.61 -2.95
C LEU A 89 -4.03 -12.15 -1.64
N PHE A 90 -3.71 -13.40 -1.28
CA PHE A 90 -4.16 -13.99 -0.02
C PHE A 90 -3.66 -13.21 1.20
N GLN A 91 -2.42 -12.74 1.19
CA GLN A 91 -1.87 -11.94 2.28
C GLN A 91 -2.67 -10.65 2.49
N ILE A 92 -2.92 -9.88 1.43
CA ILE A 92 -3.69 -8.63 1.56
C ILE A 92 -5.17 -8.89 1.88
N ASP A 93 -5.79 -9.96 1.34
CA ASP A 93 -7.16 -10.36 1.72
C ASP A 93 -7.24 -10.65 3.22
N LEU A 94 -6.29 -11.40 3.77
CA LEU A 94 -6.23 -11.73 5.20
C LEU A 94 -6.05 -10.47 6.06
N GLU A 95 -5.18 -9.55 5.64
CA GLU A 95 -4.96 -8.28 6.34
C GLU A 95 -6.24 -7.42 6.37
N LEU A 96 -6.91 -7.25 5.23
CA LEU A 96 -8.11 -6.45 5.14
C LEU A 96 -9.28 -7.07 5.93
N ASN A 97 -9.38 -8.41 5.96
CA ASN A 97 -10.37 -9.09 6.80
C ASN A 97 -10.16 -8.80 8.31
N ARG A 98 -8.90 -8.56 8.74
CA ARG A 98 -8.61 -8.17 10.14
C ARG A 98 -8.89 -6.68 10.42
N LEU A 99 -8.83 -5.84 9.38
CA LEU A 99 -9.10 -4.39 9.51
C LEU A 99 -10.61 -4.07 9.51
N VAL A 100 -11.41 -4.93 8.88
CA VAL A 100 -12.87 -4.82 8.93
C VAL A 100 -13.31 -5.40 10.28
N ALA A 101 -13.97 -4.58 11.10
CA ALA A 101 -14.41 -5.00 12.43
C ALA A 101 -15.38 -6.17 12.35
N ASP A 102 -15.34 -7.04 13.37
CA ASP A 102 -16.28 -8.16 13.51
C ASP A 102 -17.73 -7.65 13.50
N GLY A 103 -18.50 -8.09 12.51
CA GLY A 103 -19.89 -7.68 12.33
C GLY A 103 -20.11 -6.57 11.30
N GLU A 104 -19.05 -5.95 10.79
CA GLU A 104 -19.16 -5.03 9.66
C GLU A 104 -19.25 -5.81 8.32
N ARG A 105 -19.95 -5.20 7.36
CA ARG A 105 -20.06 -5.79 6.02
C ARG A 105 -18.70 -5.74 5.30
N LYS A 106 -18.20 -6.90 4.87
CA LYS A 106 -17.05 -7.01 3.99
C LYS A 106 -17.36 -6.26 2.69
N ASN A 107 -16.67 -5.15 2.45
CA ASN A 107 -16.82 -4.30 1.29
C ASN A 107 -15.61 -4.39 0.33
N PHE A 108 -15.02 -5.57 0.22
CA PHE A 108 -13.96 -5.86 -0.75
C PHE A 108 -14.06 -7.29 -1.30
N THR A 109 -13.47 -7.50 -2.48
CA THR A 109 -13.47 -8.77 -3.21
C THR A 109 -12.08 -9.04 -3.77
N ALA A 110 -11.50 -10.19 -3.45
CA ALA A 110 -10.23 -10.64 -4.01
C ALA A 110 -10.47 -11.41 -5.32
N VAL A 111 -9.75 -11.05 -6.38
CA VAL A 111 -9.86 -11.65 -7.71
C VAL A 111 -8.47 -11.99 -8.24
N ILE A 112 -8.25 -13.27 -8.55
CA ILE A 112 -7.01 -13.71 -9.20
C ILE A 112 -7.11 -13.45 -10.69
N GLY A 113 -6.12 -12.74 -11.27
CA GLY A 113 -6.06 -12.52 -12.71
C GLY A 113 -4.85 -11.73 -13.15
N ASP A 114 -4.44 -11.91 -14.40
CA ASP A 114 -3.38 -11.11 -15.03
C ASP A 114 -4.01 -10.01 -15.91
N VAL A 115 -3.53 -8.80 -15.77
CA VAL A 115 -3.96 -7.65 -16.61
C VAL A 115 -3.60 -7.82 -18.10
N LEU A 116 -2.80 -8.83 -18.45
CA LEU A 116 -2.57 -9.22 -19.84
C LEU A 116 -3.62 -10.19 -20.40
N ASP A 117 -4.43 -10.80 -19.54
CA ASP A 117 -5.57 -11.63 -19.93
C ASP A 117 -6.81 -10.74 -20.09
N THR A 118 -7.05 -10.31 -21.35
CA THR A 118 -8.17 -9.42 -21.67
C THR A 118 -9.53 -10.05 -21.40
N VAL A 119 -9.68 -11.34 -21.61
CA VAL A 119 -10.95 -12.06 -21.39
C VAL A 119 -11.31 -12.04 -19.91
N ASN A 120 -10.35 -12.35 -19.05
CA ASN A 120 -10.58 -12.29 -17.60
C ASN A 120 -10.80 -10.84 -17.13
N LEU A 121 -10.07 -9.90 -17.70
CA LEU A 121 -10.22 -8.48 -17.37
C LEU A 121 -11.63 -7.97 -17.75
N GLU A 122 -12.10 -8.25 -18.96
CA GLU A 122 -13.46 -7.93 -19.41
C GLU A 122 -14.53 -8.55 -18.50
N TYR A 123 -14.35 -9.81 -18.11
CA TYR A 123 -15.24 -10.47 -17.16
C TYR A 123 -15.29 -9.71 -15.82
N VAL A 124 -14.14 -9.37 -15.26
CA VAL A 124 -14.06 -8.65 -13.98
C VAL A 124 -14.72 -7.27 -14.07
N PHE A 125 -14.49 -6.55 -15.15
CA PHE A 125 -15.12 -5.24 -15.40
C PHE A 125 -16.64 -5.35 -15.55
N SER A 126 -17.11 -6.36 -16.27
CA SER A 126 -18.55 -6.60 -16.45
C SER A 126 -19.25 -6.93 -15.13
N GLN A 127 -18.59 -7.72 -14.26
CA GLN A 127 -19.14 -8.15 -12.97
C GLN A 127 -19.11 -7.04 -11.91
N HIS A 128 -18.01 -6.30 -11.82
CA HIS A 128 -17.81 -5.35 -10.74
C HIS A 128 -18.10 -3.91 -11.14
N LYS A 129 -18.09 -3.56 -12.44
CA LYS A 129 -18.35 -2.22 -12.99
C LYS A 129 -17.63 -1.12 -12.22
N PRO A 130 -16.29 -1.14 -12.15
CA PRO A 130 -15.54 -0.22 -11.33
C PRO A 130 -15.74 1.23 -11.80
N ASN A 131 -15.97 2.13 -10.85
CA ASN A 131 -16.04 3.56 -11.10
C ASN A 131 -14.66 4.21 -11.13
N ILE A 132 -13.70 3.60 -10.41
CA ILE A 132 -12.35 4.11 -10.23
C ILE A 132 -11.37 2.95 -10.34
N ILE A 133 -10.26 3.16 -11.05
CA ILE A 133 -9.23 2.16 -11.23
C ILE A 133 -7.88 2.74 -10.79
N PHE A 134 -7.22 2.03 -9.86
CA PHE A 134 -5.83 2.26 -9.51
C PHE A 134 -4.97 1.16 -10.13
N HIS A 135 -4.17 1.53 -11.13
CA HIS A 135 -3.32 0.59 -11.84
C HIS A 135 -1.90 0.56 -11.25
N ALA A 136 -1.64 -0.41 -10.34
CA ALA A 136 -0.34 -0.62 -9.70
C ALA A 136 0.39 -1.88 -10.19
N ALA A 137 -0.18 -2.60 -11.17
CA ALA A 137 0.43 -3.79 -11.76
C ALA A 137 1.56 -3.42 -12.71
N ALA A 138 2.81 -3.52 -12.28
CA ALA A 138 3.99 -3.25 -13.10
C ALA A 138 5.20 -4.05 -12.62
N HIS A 139 6.12 -4.38 -13.55
CA HIS A 139 7.45 -4.83 -13.18
C HIS A 139 8.32 -3.65 -12.76
N LYS A 140 8.97 -3.77 -11.60
CA LYS A 140 9.71 -2.68 -10.95
C LYS A 140 11.21 -2.68 -11.29
N HIS A 141 11.81 -3.87 -11.48
CA HIS A 141 13.26 -4.02 -11.57
C HIS A 141 13.76 -3.75 -12.99
N VAL A 142 14.28 -2.55 -13.22
CA VAL A 142 14.78 -2.09 -14.53
C VAL A 142 15.87 -3.01 -15.09
N PRO A 143 16.92 -3.42 -14.32
CA PRO A 143 17.95 -4.30 -14.86
C PRO A 143 17.43 -5.64 -15.40
N LEU A 144 16.40 -6.20 -14.76
CA LEU A 144 15.77 -7.43 -15.24
C LEU A 144 14.97 -7.19 -16.53
N LEU A 145 14.34 -6.02 -16.66
CA LEU A 145 13.60 -5.66 -17.87
C LEU A 145 14.52 -5.38 -19.05
N GLU A 146 15.71 -4.84 -18.83
CA GLU A 146 16.72 -4.63 -19.86
C GLU A 146 17.21 -5.96 -20.45
N GLN A 147 17.32 -6.98 -19.62
CA GLN A 147 17.65 -8.35 -20.06
C GLN A 147 16.45 -9.10 -20.66
N ASN A 148 15.23 -8.60 -20.49
CA ASN A 148 13.99 -9.22 -20.97
C ASN A 148 13.10 -8.20 -21.71
N PRO A 149 13.55 -7.67 -22.88
CA PRO A 149 12.88 -6.55 -23.54
C PRO A 149 11.45 -6.87 -24.00
N LEU A 150 11.16 -8.11 -24.37
CA LEU A 150 9.81 -8.51 -24.75
C LEU A 150 8.82 -8.43 -23.57
N GLU A 151 9.25 -8.81 -22.36
CA GLU A 151 8.45 -8.66 -21.16
C GLU A 151 8.29 -7.19 -20.78
N ALA A 152 9.30 -6.36 -21.00
CA ALA A 152 9.20 -4.93 -20.77
C ALA A 152 8.12 -4.29 -21.66
N VAL A 153 8.08 -4.64 -22.95
CA VAL A 153 7.06 -4.16 -23.91
C VAL A 153 5.67 -4.62 -23.49
N LYS A 154 5.49 -5.92 -23.23
CA LYS A 154 4.21 -6.48 -22.79
C LYS A 154 3.68 -5.76 -21.55
N LYS A 155 4.52 -5.61 -20.52
CA LYS A 155 4.10 -5.04 -19.23
C LYS A 155 3.99 -3.52 -19.22
N LYS A 156 4.73 -2.79 -20.05
CA LYS A 156 4.66 -1.32 -20.12
C LYS A 156 3.61 -0.79 -21.10
N ILE A 157 3.34 -1.50 -22.18
CA ILE A 157 2.44 -1.06 -23.24
C ILE A 157 1.10 -1.76 -23.14
N PHE A 158 1.05 -3.10 -23.31
CA PHE A 158 -0.20 -3.84 -23.36
C PHE A 158 -0.95 -3.86 -22.03
N ASN A 159 -0.23 -3.89 -20.92
CA ASN A 159 -0.81 -3.81 -19.58
C ASN A 159 -1.72 -2.57 -19.41
N LYS A 160 -1.19 -1.38 -19.73
CA LYS A 160 -1.95 -0.13 -19.64
C LYS A 160 -3.08 -0.06 -20.68
N LYS A 161 -2.77 -0.47 -21.90
CA LYS A 161 -3.74 -0.51 -23.00
C LYS A 161 -4.97 -1.33 -22.63
N ASN A 162 -4.78 -2.56 -22.16
CA ASN A 162 -5.87 -3.45 -21.81
C ASN A 162 -6.78 -2.87 -20.72
N VAL A 163 -6.19 -2.23 -19.67
CA VAL A 163 -6.99 -1.61 -18.60
C VAL A 163 -7.79 -0.38 -19.07
N ILE A 164 -7.35 0.30 -20.13
CA ILE A 164 -8.02 1.50 -20.67
C ILE A 164 -9.10 1.13 -21.70
N GLU A 165 -8.91 0.06 -22.44
CA GLU A 165 -9.79 -0.34 -23.56
C GLU A 165 -10.97 -1.21 -23.13
N VAL A 166 -10.96 -1.77 -21.92
CA VAL A 166 -12.08 -2.51 -21.31
C VAL A 166 -13.02 -1.54 -20.58
#